data_36c1e1dc36adcb7e785e6ae6cfbcaea2
#
_entry.id   36c1e1dc36adcb7e785e6ae6cfbcaea2
#
_cell.length_a   1.000
_cell.length_b   1.000
_cell.length_c   1.000
_cell.angle_alpha   90.00
_cell.angle_beta   90.00
_cell.angle_gamma   90.00
#
_symmetry.space_group_name_H-M   'P 1'
#
loop_
_entity.id
_entity.type
_entity.pdbx_description
1 polymer ?
#
loop_
_entity_poly.entity_id
_entity_poly.type
_entity_poly.pdbx_seq_one_letter_code
_entity_poly.pdbx_strand_id
1 'polypeptide(L)'
;MRPYLFKVGNFELRVYSLMYILALFRAIFLAKHDKLAKKRGITDNKQIEDFAFITLFSGLIGARIYYVILKWDYYSKMLYEIPMVWKGGLAIHGGIIGGIIAILIFSKMHNKKFFVLTDMSVGPLILGQALGRIGNFANGEIHGVPTFTPWSVIISGKFSTWWNLYNSLPLSEQAKYRPLVPWGVVFPENTSAGMEFPTYPLHPAMLYELVLNFIAFLLIWFVFIKKEYKRGILSMIYLILYGIIRIFVSAFRAEDLLIYGFKMPYIVSAIMIICGIVGIVIINKRTE
;
A
#
# COMPACT_ATOMS: atom_id res chain seq x y z
N MET A 1 -21.91 0.63 2.55
CA MET A 1 -20.59 1.20 2.94
C MET A 1 -20.73 2.70 3.06
N ARG A 2 -20.04 3.32 4.00
CA ARG A 2 -20.09 4.78 4.19
C ARG A 2 -18.66 5.29 4.06
N PRO A 3 -18.31 6.03 2.98
CA PRO A 3 -16.96 6.55 2.78
C PRO A 3 -16.60 7.70 3.75
N TYR A 4 -17.59 8.26 4.41
CA TYR A 4 -17.44 9.35 5.39
C TYR A 4 -18.07 8.98 6.73
N LEU A 5 -17.43 9.44 7.81
CA LEU A 5 -17.91 9.28 9.18
C LEU A 5 -19.04 10.25 9.47
N PHE A 6 -18.89 11.50 9.05
CA PHE A 6 -19.93 12.51 9.11
C PHE A 6 -19.74 13.56 8.00
N LYS A 7 -20.83 14.21 7.64
CA LYS A 7 -20.89 15.29 6.68
C LYS A 7 -21.70 16.44 7.29
N VAL A 8 -21.10 17.63 7.32
CA VAL A 8 -21.74 18.87 7.78
C VAL A 8 -21.53 19.95 6.72
N GLY A 9 -22.57 20.27 5.98
CA GLY A 9 -22.45 21.16 4.82
C GLY A 9 -21.48 20.63 3.78
N ASN A 10 -20.48 21.43 3.44
CA ASN A 10 -19.41 21.07 2.50
C ASN A 10 -18.24 20.33 3.16
N PHE A 11 -18.25 20.17 4.47
CA PHE A 11 -17.19 19.46 5.19
C PHE A 11 -17.53 17.98 5.32
N GLU A 12 -16.67 17.13 4.75
CA GLU A 12 -16.77 15.66 4.82
C GLU A 12 -15.54 15.09 5.51
N LEU A 13 -15.72 14.47 6.68
CA LEU A 13 -14.66 13.66 7.28
C LEU A 13 -14.72 12.24 6.73
N ARG A 14 -13.79 11.92 5.84
CA ARG A 14 -13.71 10.60 5.20
C ARG A 14 -12.99 9.61 6.11
N VAL A 15 -13.42 8.37 6.09
CA VAL A 15 -12.74 7.25 6.80
C VAL A 15 -11.27 7.19 6.41
N TYR A 16 -10.95 7.44 5.15
CA TYR A 16 -9.59 7.47 4.62
C TYR A 16 -8.69 8.49 5.34
N SER A 17 -9.18 9.72 5.51
CA SER A 17 -8.44 10.78 6.20
C SER A 17 -8.16 10.43 7.67
N LEU A 18 -9.15 9.83 8.35
CA LEU A 18 -8.96 9.35 9.72
C LEU A 18 -7.89 8.26 9.80
N MET A 19 -7.89 7.32 8.85
CA MET A 19 -6.88 6.25 8.83
C MET A 19 -5.47 6.80 8.62
N TYR A 20 -5.28 7.84 7.78
CA TYR A 20 -3.98 8.51 7.64
C TYR A 20 -3.53 9.21 8.91
N ILE A 21 -4.44 9.92 9.59
CA ILE A 21 -4.14 10.58 10.86
C ILE A 21 -3.74 9.54 11.93
N LEU A 22 -4.51 8.47 12.05
CA LEU A 22 -4.20 7.37 12.97
C LEU A 22 -2.86 6.71 12.63
N ALA A 23 -2.59 6.50 11.34
CA ALA A 23 -1.32 5.93 10.89
C ALA A 23 -0.14 6.81 11.27
N LEU A 24 -0.25 8.14 11.12
CA LEU A 24 0.81 9.08 11.50
C LEU A 24 1.07 9.04 13.02
N PHE A 25 0.03 9.16 13.84
CA PHE A 25 0.21 9.12 15.29
C PHE A 25 0.79 7.76 15.75
N ARG A 26 0.32 6.66 15.17
CA ARG A 26 0.89 5.33 15.45
C ARG A 26 2.32 5.20 14.96
N ALA A 27 2.66 5.78 13.81
CA ALA A 27 4.03 5.80 13.30
C ALA A 27 4.99 6.50 14.28
N ILE A 28 4.62 7.69 14.75
CA ILE A 28 5.41 8.43 15.74
C ILE A 28 5.52 7.63 17.05
N PHE A 29 4.41 7.09 17.54
CA PHE A 29 4.41 6.27 18.75
C PHE A 29 5.34 5.07 18.62
N LEU A 30 5.24 4.30 17.54
CA LEU A 30 6.10 3.14 17.29
C LEU A 30 7.56 3.54 17.20
N ALA A 31 7.89 4.56 16.42
CA ALA A 31 9.27 5.04 16.27
C ALA A 31 9.88 5.47 17.61
N LYS A 32 9.12 6.15 18.48
CA LYS A 32 9.56 6.51 19.85
C LYS A 32 9.80 5.29 20.76
N HIS A 33 9.16 4.16 20.48
CA HIS A 33 9.28 2.93 21.28
C HIS A 33 10.15 1.87 20.60
N ASP A 34 10.74 2.17 19.44
CA ASP A 34 11.64 1.27 18.73
C ASP A 34 12.98 1.12 19.49
N LYS A 35 13.16 -0.04 20.14
CA LYS A 35 14.35 -0.35 20.91
C LYS A 35 15.60 -0.44 20.03
N LEU A 36 15.47 -0.93 18.79
CA LEU A 36 16.58 -1.06 17.86
C LEU A 36 17.04 0.30 17.35
N ALA A 37 16.11 1.21 17.02
CA ALA A 37 16.40 2.59 16.65
C ALA A 37 17.10 3.34 17.79
N LYS A 38 16.62 3.17 19.03
CA LYS A 38 17.26 3.76 20.23
C LYS A 38 18.69 3.30 20.43
N LYS A 39 18.97 2.00 20.32
CA LYS A 39 20.33 1.43 20.38
C LYS A 39 21.24 2.00 19.27
N ARG A 40 20.68 2.42 18.15
CA ARG A 40 21.40 3.00 17.01
C ARG A 40 21.50 4.53 17.07
N GLY A 41 21.17 5.14 18.22
CA GLY A 41 21.34 6.57 18.48
C GLY A 41 20.18 7.46 18.04
N ILE A 42 18.97 6.89 17.82
CA ILE A 42 17.74 7.65 17.62
C ILE A 42 17.02 7.75 18.96
N THR A 43 17.36 8.75 19.75
CA THR A 43 16.85 8.91 21.13
C THR A 43 16.03 10.18 21.35
N ASP A 44 16.19 11.17 20.48
CA ASP A 44 15.47 12.44 20.58
C ASP A 44 14.07 12.31 20.00
N ASN A 45 13.07 12.45 20.86
CA ASN A 45 11.66 12.36 20.48
C ASN A 45 11.24 13.47 19.51
N LYS A 46 11.82 14.67 19.62
CA LYS A 46 11.53 15.77 18.69
C LYS A 46 12.06 15.46 17.29
N GLN A 47 13.29 14.94 17.19
CA GLN A 47 13.82 14.50 15.90
C GLN A 47 12.96 13.40 15.25
N ILE A 48 12.37 12.49 16.03
CA ILE A 48 11.49 11.45 15.53
C ILE A 48 10.20 12.07 14.96
N GLU A 49 9.61 13.05 15.66
CA GLU A 49 8.42 13.76 15.18
C GLU A 49 8.73 14.54 13.90
N ASP A 50 9.80 15.34 13.90
CA ASP A 50 10.24 16.10 12.73
C ASP A 50 10.50 15.18 11.53
N PHE A 51 11.15 14.04 11.75
CA PHE A 51 11.37 13.03 10.72
C PHE A 51 10.06 12.50 10.14
N ALA A 52 9.10 12.16 10.99
CA ALA A 52 7.81 11.64 10.55
C ALA A 52 7.03 12.67 9.73
N PHE A 53 6.97 13.92 10.20
CA PHE A 53 6.29 15.01 9.47
C PHE A 53 7.00 15.34 8.15
N ILE A 54 8.31 15.50 8.15
CA ILE A 54 9.08 15.81 6.93
C ILE A 54 8.89 14.71 5.89
N THR A 55 9.00 13.44 6.31
CA THR A 55 8.85 12.30 5.39
C THR A 55 7.43 12.22 4.82
N LEU A 56 6.40 12.43 5.65
CA LEU A 56 5.00 12.42 5.23
C LEU A 56 4.71 13.55 4.23
N PHE A 57 5.07 14.80 4.56
CA PHE A 57 4.81 15.94 3.69
C PHE A 57 5.60 15.88 2.39
N SER A 58 6.87 15.47 2.44
CA SER A 58 7.67 15.28 1.23
C SER A 58 7.12 14.15 0.36
N GLY A 59 6.62 13.08 0.97
CA GLY A 59 5.91 12.02 0.26
C GLY A 59 4.64 12.54 -0.43
N LEU A 60 3.83 13.34 0.27
CA LEU A 60 2.61 13.94 -0.29
C LEU A 60 2.92 14.88 -1.45
N ILE A 61 3.91 15.76 -1.30
CA ILE A 61 4.36 16.69 -2.34
C ILE A 61 4.90 15.91 -3.54
N GLY A 62 5.75 14.90 -3.31
CA GLY A 62 6.28 14.05 -4.36
C GLY A 62 5.20 13.31 -5.13
N ALA A 63 4.20 12.75 -4.41
CA ALA A 63 3.05 12.08 -5.01
C ALA A 63 2.25 13.02 -5.92
N ARG A 64 2.07 14.27 -5.50
CA ARG A 64 1.38 15.29 -6.28
C ARG A 64 2.17 15.72 -7.51
N ILE A 65 3.44 16.04 -7.34
CA ILE A 65 4.31 16.45 -8.45
C ILE A 65 4.35 15.36 -9.52
N TYR A 66 4.55 14.11 -9.13
CA TYR A 66 4.60 12.99 -10.07
C TYR A 66 3.28 12.82 -10.83
N TYR A 67 2.14 12.93 -10.14
CA TYR A 67 0.82 12.86 -10.78
C TYR A 67 0.60 14.01 -11.76
N VAL A 68 0.97 15.23 -11.39
CA VAL A 68 0.89 16.42 -12.26
C VAL A 68 1.71 16.22 -13.52
N ILE A 69 2.94 15.69 -13.41
CA ILE A 69 3.80 15.38 -14.56
C ILE A 69 3.12 14.35 -15.48
N LEU A 70 2.54 13.28 -14.94
CA LEU A 70 1.84 12.26 -15.73
C LEU A 70 0.58 12.78 -16.43
N LYS A 71 -0.04 13.84 -15.90
CA LYS A 71 -1.26 14.46 -16.45
C LYS A 71 -0.99 15.88 -16.93
N TRP A 72 0.21 16.13 -17.46
CA TRP A 72 0.65 17.46 -17.86
C TRP A 72 -0.27 18.12 -18.91
N ASP A 73 -0.83 17.36 -19.84
CA ASP A 73 -1.78 17.88 -20.85
C ASP A 73 -3.02 18.55 -20.22
N TYR A 74 -3.44 18.08 -19.04
CA TYR A 74 -4.51 18.69 -18.26
C TYR A 74 -3.99 19.87 -17.43
N TYR A 75 -2.93 19.66 -16.62
CA TYR A 75 -2.45 20.66 -15.67
C TYR A 75 -1.78 21.87 -16.32
N SER A 76 -1.22 21.73 -17.53
CA SER A 76 -0.72 22.88 -18.30
C SER A 76 -1.78 23.93 -18.60
N LYS A 77 -3.07 23.51 -18.64
CA LYS A 77 -4.23 24.39 -18.86
C LYS A 77 -4.88 24.85 -17.57
N MET A 78 -4.62 24.15 -16.45
CA MET A 78 -5.27 24.37 -15.14
C MET A 78 -4.23 24.44 -14.01
N LEU A 79 -3.24 25.35 -14.18
CA LEU A 79 -2.10 25.48 -13.26
C LEU A 79 -2.51 25.72 -11.80
N TYR A 80 -3.61 26.43 -11.58
CA TYR A 80 -4.14 26.72 -10.24
C TYR A 80 -4.60 25.47 -9.49
N GLU A 81 -4.86 24.35 -10.18
CA GLU A 81 -5.23 23.09 -9.54
C GLU A 81 -4.03 22.28 -9.07
N ILE A 82 -2.80 22.63 -9.49
CA ILE A 82 -1.59 21.89 -9.10
C ILE A 82 -1.47 21.74 -7.57
N PRO A 83 -1.65 22.76 -6.72
CA PRO A 83 -1.57 22.60 -5.27
C PRO A 83 -2.79 21.95 -4.62
N MET A 84 -3.89 21.69 -5.35
CA MET A 84 -5.16 21.21 -4.79
C MET A 84 -5.13 19.70 -4.54
N VAL A 85 -4.32 19.25 -3.57
CA VAL A 85 -4.21 17.82 -3.20
C VAL A 85 -5.54 17.23 -2.69
N TRP A 86 -6.43 18.05 -2.17
CA TRP A 86 -7.76 17.65 -1.68
C TRP A 86 -8.74 17.24 -2.80
N LYS A 87 -8.45 17.58 -4.05
CA LYS A 87 -9.18 17.09 -5.23
C LYS A 87 -8.75 15.68 -5.65
N GLY A 88 -7.81 15.06 -4.92
CA GLY A 88 -7.21 13.79 -5.30
C GLY A 88 -6.03 13.96 -6.28
N GLY A 89 -5.70 12.92 -7.03
CA GLY A 89 -4.59 12.93 -7.97
C GLY A 89 -3.22 12.87 -7.28
N LEU A 90 -2.95 11.74 -6.66
CA LEU A 90 -1.70 11.41 -6.00
C LEU A 90 -1.15 10.10 -6.59
N ALA A 91 0.12 10.09 -6.98
CA ALA A 91 0.78 8.91 -7.52
C ALA A 91 1.76 8.32 -6.50
N ILE A 92 1.59 7.03 -6.20
CA ILE A 92 2.40 6.34 -5.19
C ILE A 92 3.90 6.37 -5.48
N HIS A 93 4.28 6.28 -6.76
CA HIS A 93 5.69 6.35 -7.17
C HIS A 93 6.35 7.66 -6.75
N GLY A 94 5.66 8.77 -6.96
CA GLY A 94 6.11 10.08 -6.50
C GLY A 94 6.21 10.17 -4.97
N GLY A 95 5.27 9.55 -4.27
CA GLY A 95 5.30 9.47 -2.80
C GLY A 95 6.52 8.72 -2.27
N ILE A 96 6.88 7.60 -2.89
CA ILE A 96 8.07 6.82 -2.54
C ILE A 96 9.34 7.63 -2.82
N ILE A 97 9.45 8.26 -3.99
CA ILE A 97 10.60 9.08 -4.36
C ILE A 97 10.76 10.25 -3.38
N GLY A 98 9.67 11.00 -3.12
CA GLY A 98 9.69 12.12 -2.18
C GLY A 98 10.06 11.69 -0.76
N GLY A 99 9.54 10.56 -0.29
CA GLY A 99 9.90 9.97 1.00
C GLY A 99 11.38 9.58 1.10
N ILE A 100 11.92 8.93 0.07
CA ILE A 100 13.36 8.56 0.03
C ILE A 100 14.24 9.79 0.02
N ILE A 101 13.92 10.81 -0.78
CA ILE A 101 14.65 12.09 -0.80
C ILE A 101 14.63 12.74 0.58
N ALA A 102 13.48 12.78 1.24
CA ALA A 102 13.35 13.31 2.59
C ALA A 102 14.23 12.58 3.60
N ILE A 103 14.24 11.24 3.56
CA ILE A 103 15.10 10.43 4.43
C ILE A 103 16.58 10.71 4.17
N LEU A 104 16.99 10.86 2.90
CA LEU A 104 18.38 11.19 2.54
C LEU A 104 18.80 12.58 3.05
N ILE A 105 17.94 13.59 2.87
CA ILE A 105 18.20 14.95 3.36
C ILE A 105 18.27 14.95 4.88
N PHE A 106 17.30 14.33 5.55
CA PHE A 106 17.24 14.25 7.02
C PHE A 106 18.47 13.52 7.59
N SER A 107 18.88 12.43 6.95
CA SER A 107 20.08 11.67 7.30
C SER A 107 21.33 12.55 7.31
N LYS A 108 21.52 13.40 6.30
CA LYS A 108 22.65 14.32 6.19
C LYS A 108 22.55 15.45 7.22
N MET A 109 21.38 16.10 7.36
CA MET A 109 21.19 17.22 8.27
C MET A 109 21.40 16.86 9.72
N HIS A 110 20.97 15.67 10.14
CA HIS A 110 21.04 15.22 11.53
C HIS A 110 22.18 14.23 11.80
N ASN A 111 23.08 14.04 10.85
CA ASN A 111 24.20 13.09 10.93
C ASN A 111 23.76 11.68 11.38
N LYS A 112 22.61 11.21 10.84
CA LYS A 112 22.08 9.86 11.07
C LYS A 112 22.32 8.99 9.86
N LYS A 113 22.60 7.70 10.06
CA LYS A 113 22.80 6.80 8.92
C LYS A 113 21.46 6.50 8.23
N PHE A 114 21.41 6.60 6.91
CA PHE A 114 20.20 6.38 6.09
C PHE A 114 19.50 5.07 6.45
N PHE A 115 20.21 3.96 6.51
CA PHE A 115 19.62 2.66 6.83
C PHE A 115 19.11 2.52 8.27
N VAL A 116 19.53 3.38 9.21
CA VAL A 116 18.92 3.41 10.54
C VAL A 116 17.53 4.02 10.48
N LEU A 117 17.38 5.09 9.70
CA LEU A 117 16.08 5.76 9.50
C LEU A 117 15.09 4.90 8.72
N THR A 118 15.56 4.23 7.65
CA THR A 118 14.69 3.31 6.90
C THR A 118 14.26 2.12 7.74
N ASP A 119 15.15 1.51 8.51
CA ASP A 119 14.81 0.40 9.41
C ASP A 119 13.78 0.82 10.48
N MET A 120 13.94 2.02 11.08
CA MET A 120 12.96 2.59 12.01
C MET A 120 11.57 2.80 11.36
N SER A 121 11.54 3.11 10.06
CA SER A 121 10.30 3.37 9.33
C SER A 121 9.52 2.10 8.97
N VAL A 122 10.13 0.93 8.99
CA VAL A 122 9.52 -0.32 8.49
C VAL A 122 8.25 -0.69 9.24
N GLY A 123 8.28 -0.74 10.57
CA GLY A 123 7.11 -1.05 11.38
C GLY A 123 5.95 -0.06 11.18
N PRO A 124 6.21 1.26 11.32
CA PRO A 124 5.24 2.30 11.00
C PRO A 124 4.65 2.20 9.59
N LEU A 125 5.48 1.96 8.59
CA LEU A 125 5.07 1.92 7.18
C LEU A 125 4.09 0.77 6.91
N ILE A 126 4.42 -0.45 7.34
CA ILE A 126 3.57 -1.61 7.08
C ILE A 126 2.26 -1.56 7.86
N LEU A 127 2.26 -0.99 9.08
CA LEU A 127 1.04 -0.73 9.83
C LEU A 127 0.18 0.34 9.14
N GLY A 128 0.80 1.40 8.64
CA GLY A 128 0.12 2.44 7.85
C GLY A 128 -0.53 1.88 6.58
N GLN A 129 0.15 0.96 5.89
CA GLN A 129 -0.40 0.25 4.74
C GLN A 129 -1.63 -0.59 5.13
N ALA A 130 -1.58 -1.31 6.27
CA ALA A 130 -2.73 -2.06 6.77
C ALA A 130 -3.92 -1.13 7.07
N LEU A 131 -3.71 -0.03 7.80
CA LEU A 131 -4.76 0.93 8.14
C LEU A 131 -5.38 1.59 6.91
N GLY A 132 -4.57 1.90 5.88
CA GLY A 132 -5.05 2.46 4.63
C GLY A 132 -6.08 1.56 3.92
N ARG A 133 -5.98 0.22 4.08
CA ARG A 133 -6.94 -0.72 3.48
C ARG A 133 -8.34 -0.64 4.10
N ILE A 134 -8.46 -0.15 5.33
CA ILE A 134 -9.77 0.16 5.95
C ILE A 134 -10.46 1.28 5.15
N GLY A 135 -9.70 2.30 4.75
CA GLY A 135 -10.21 3.37 3.90
C GLY A 135 -10.67 2.88 2.53
N ASN A 136 -9.86 2.02 1.86
CA ASN A 136 -10.25 1.41 0.59
C ASN A 136 -11.53 0.58 0.71
N PHE A 137 -11.69 -0.18 1.79
CA PHE A 137 -12.91 -0.95 2.05
C PHE A 137 -14.13 -0.05 2.23
N ALA A 138 -13.99 1.02 3.01
CA ALA A 138 -15.07 1.99 3.22
C ALA A 138 -15.51 2.70 1.94
N ASN A 139 -14.56 2.95 1.01
CA ASN A 139 -14.82 3.56 -0.29
C ASN A 139 -15.30 2.54 -1.35
N GLY A 140 -15.20 1.23 -1.11
CA GLY A 140 -15.48 0.20 -2.11
C GLY A 140 -14.51 0.22 -3.28
N GLU A 141 -13.22 0.43 -2.99
CA GLU A 141 -12.12 0.50 -3.96
C GLU A 141 -11.18 -0.70 -3.81
N ILE A 142 -10.40 -1.00 -4.87
CA ILE A 142 -9.37 -2.06 -4.83
C ILE A 142 -9.97 -3.43 -4.48
N HIS A 143 -11.11 -3.73 -5.09
CA HIS A 143 -11.82 -4.98 -4.93
C HIS A 143 -11.15 -6.14 -5.68
N GLY A 144 -11.57 -7.35 -5.35
CA GLY A 144 -11.17 -8.56 -6.05
C GLY A 144 -12.16 -9.00 -7.10
N VAL A 145 -11.85 -10.10 -7.76
CA VAL A 145 -12.74 -10.77 -8.72
C VAL A 145 -13.96 -11.37 -8.02
N PRO A 146 -15.07 -11.66 -8.76
CA PRO A 146 -16.20 -12.39 -8.22
C PRO A 146 -15.80 -13.70 -7.54
N THR A 147 -16.43 -14.03 -6.42
CA THR A 147 -16.05 -15.18 -5.59
C THR A 147 -16.30 -16.55 -6.25
N PHE A 148 -17.01 -16.58 -7.34
CA PHE A 148 -17.20 -17.79 -8.16
C PHE A 148 -16.16 -17.95 -9.28
N THR A 149 -15.16 -17.06 -9.36
CA THR A 149 -14.06 -17.17 -10.32
C THR A 149 -13.23 -18.42 -10.01
N PRO A 150 -13.01 -19.33 -10.97
CA PRO A 150 -12.25 -20.55 -10.73
C PRO A 150 -10.82 -20.25 -10.23
N TRP A 151 -10.31 -21.07 -9.30
CA TRP A 151 -8.95 -20.92 -8.76
C TRP A 151 -7.87 -20.94 -9.85
N SER A 152 -8.04 -21.75 -10.89
CA SER A 152 -7.13 -21.78 -12.05
C SER A 152 -7.06 -20.44 -12.78
N VAL A 153 -8.16 -19.70 -12.85
CA VAL A 153 -8.22 -18.36 -13.45
C VAL A 153 -7.55 -17.33 -12.55
N ILE A 154 -7.82 -17.38 -11.23
CA ILE A 154 -7.20 -16.49 -10.24
C ILE A 154 -5.67 -16.67 -10.27
N ILE A 155 -5.17 -17.90 -10.21
CA ILE A 155 -3.73 -18.19 -10.19
C ILE A 155 -3.06 -17.82 -11.51
N SER A 156 -3.70 -18.09 -12.65
CA SER A 156 -3.14 -17.77 -13.97
C SER A 156 -3.16 -16.29 -14.33
N GLY A 157 -3.92 -15.47 -13.56
CA GLY A 157 -4.09 -14.03 -13.83
C GLY A 157 -4.90 -13.71 -15.10
N LYS A 158 -5.60 -14.71 -15.68
CA LYS A 158 -6.37 -14.57 -16.93
C LYS A 158 -7.83 -14.18 -16.68
N PHE A 159 -8.10 -13.40 -15.64
CA PHE A 159 -9.46 -13.04 -15.26
C PHE A 159 -10.23 -12.33 -16.40
N SER A 160 -9.66 -11.32 -17.04
CA SER A 160 -10.35 -10.57 -18.10
C SER A 160 -10.80 -11.46 -19.26
N THR A 161 -9.95 -12.40 -19.69
CA THR A 161 -10.30 -13.36 -20.76
C THR A 161 -11.44 -14.29 -20.32
N TRP A 162 -11.33 -14.81 -19.10
CA TRP A 162 -12.37 -15.67 -18.54
C TRP A 162 -13.68 -14.91 -18.31
N TRP A 163 -13.62 -13.66 -17.85
CA TRP A 163 -14.79 -12.83 -17.59
C TRP A 163 -15.58 -12.54 -18.87
N ASN A 164 -14.88 -12.26 -19.97
CA ASN A 164 -15.52 -12.08 -21.28
C ASN A 164 -16.20 -13.37 -21.75
N LEU A 165 -15.56 -14.53 -21.56
CA LEU A 165 -16.17 -15.83 -21.87
C LEU A 165 -17.39 -16.09 -20.99
N TYR A 166 -17.28 -15.88 -19.67
CA TYR A 166 -18.40 -16.06 -18.73
C TYR A 166 -19.62 -15.21 -19.14
N ASN A 167 -19.41 -13.96 -19.50
CA ASN A 167 -20.51 -13.07 -19.92
C ASN A 167 -21.14 -13.46 -21.28
N SER A 168 -20.44 -14.24 -22.10
CA SER A 168 -20.99 -14.77 -23.36
C SER A 168 -21.79 -16.05 -23.18
N LEU A 169 -21.75 -16.68 -22.00
CA LEU A 169 -22.50 -17.90 -21.72
C LEU A 169 -24.00 -17.60 -21.55
N PRO A 170 -24.87 -18.57 -21.91
CA PRO A 170 -26.30 -18.51 -21.57
C PRO A 170 -26.50 -18.39 -20.05
N LEU A 171 -27.55 -17.74 -19.60
CA LEU A 171 -27.85 -17.55 -18.16
C LEU A 171 -27.92 -18.89 -17.39
N SER A 172 -28.42 -19.97 -18.05
CA SER A 172 -28.44 -21.31 -17.46
C SER A 172 -27.07 -21.87 -17.15
N GLU A 173 -26.06 -21.55 -17.95
CA GLU A 173 -24.67 -21.94 -17.71
C GLU A 173 -24.01 -21.03 -16.68
N GLN A 174 -24.25 -19.72 -16.73
CA GLN A 174 -23.76 -18.78 -15.71
C GLN A 174 -24.28 -19.17 -14.32
N ALA A 175 -25.54 -19.62 -14.21
CA ALA A 175 -26.14 -20.03 -12.95
C ALA A 175 -25.48 -21.28 -12.30
N LYS A 176 -24.63 -22.02 -13.01
CA LYS A 176 -23.87 -23.14 -12.46
C LYS A 176 -22.67 -22.67 -11.62
N TYR A 177 -22.15 -21.46 -11.86
CA TYR A 177 -21.04 -20.91 -11.09
C TYR A 177 -21.52 -20.50 -9.70
N ARG A 178 -20.94 -21.08 -8.68
CA ARG A 178 -21.26 -20.81 -7.26
C ARG A 178 -20.09 -20.15 -6.57
N PRO A 179 -20.34 -19.28 -5.56
CA PRO A 179 -19.28 -18.72 -4.75
C PRO A 179 -18.39 -19.83 -4.18
N LEU A 180 -17.07 -19.71 -4.38
CA LEU A 180 -16.07 -20.66 -3.88
C LEU A 180 -15.71 -20.37 -2.41
N VAL A 181 -16.09 -19.20 -1.90
CA VAL A 181 -15.85 -18.76 -0.52
C VAL A 181 -17.10 -18.07 0.04
N PRO A 182 -17.41 -18.25 1.35
CA PRO A 182 -18.63 -17.70 1.94
C PRO A 182 -18.52 -16.22 2.35
N TRP A 183 -17.32 -15.65 2.34
CA TRP A 183 -17.05 -14.28 2.81
C TRP A 183 -16.96 -13.22 1.69
N GLY A 184 -17.54 -13.51 0.54
CA GLY A 184 -17.67 -12.53 -0.53
C GLY A 184 -18.48 -11.31 -0.11
N VAL A 185 -18.08 -10.13 -0.56
CA VAL A 185 -18.73 -8.87 -0.23
C VAL A 185 -19.43 -8.32 -1.47
N VAL A 186 -20.73 -8.02 -1.36
CA VAL A 186 -21.47 -7.28 -2.36
C VAL A 186 -21.31 -5.78 -2.04
N PHE A 187 -20.78 -5.04 -3.00
CA PHE A 187 -20.53 -3.61 -2.84
C PHE A 187 -21.75 -2.81 -3.37
N PRO A 188 -22.08 -1.68 -2.71
CA PRO A 188 -23.14 -0.79 -3.22
C PRO A 188 -22.82 -0.25 -4.61
N GLU A 189 -23.83 -0.08 -5.46
CA GLU A 189 -23.70 0.39 -6.85
C GLU A 189 -23.06 1.79 -6.98
N ASN A 190 -23.11 2.60 -5.94
CA ASN A 190 -22.45 3.91 -5.91
C ASN A 190 -20.95 3.85 -5.59
N THR A 191 -20.34 2.66 -5.54
CA THR A 191 -18.89 2.43 -5.38
C THR A 191 -18.27 1.93 -6.67
N SER A 192 -16.96 2.08 -6.86
CA SER A 192 -16.28 1.56 -8.05
C SER A 192 -16.46 0.05 -8.21
N ALA A 193 -16.36 -0.70 -7.12
CA ALA A 193 -16.59 -2.14 -7.09
C ALA A 193 -18.02 -2.54 -7.50
N GLY A 194 -19.02 -1.83 -6.96
CA GLY A 194 -20.43 -2.11 -7.27
C GLY A 194 -20.84 -1.67 -8.67
N MET A 195 -20.21 -0.61 -9.23
CA MET A 195 -20.43 -0.23 -10.64
C MET A 195 -19.83 -1.26 -11.60
N GLU A 196 -18.66 -1.82 -11.29
CA GLU A 196 -17.98 -2.80 -12.15
C GLU A 196 -18.64 -4.18 -12.09
N PHE A 197 -19.05 -4.61 -10.89
CA PHE A 197 -19.66 -5.93 -10.65
C PHE A 197 -20.96 -5.79 -9.84
N PRO A 198 -22.05 -5.28 -10.47
CA PRO A 198 -23.33 -5.12 -9.78
C PRO A 198 -23.84 -6.44 -9.24
N THR A 199 -24.24 -6.47 -7.96
CA THR A 199 -24.86 -7.63 -7.28
C THR A 199 -23.96 -8.86 -7.06
N TYR A 200 -22.76 -8.92 -7.64
CA TYR A 200 -21.86 -10.06 -7.43
C TYR A 200 -21.09 -9.97 -6.10
N PRO A 201 -20.99 -11.09 -5.34
CA PRO A 201 -20.10 -11.16 -4.19
C PRO A 201 -18.64 -11.21 -4.66
N LEU A 202 -17.84 -10.22 -4.26
CA LEU A 202 -16.44 -10.08 -4.66
C LEU A 202 -15.50 -10.53 -3.55
N HIS A 203 -14.32 -11.04 -3.92
CA HIS A 203 -13.22 -11.20 -2.99
C HIS A 203 -12.82 -9.84 -2.42
N PRO A 204 -12.85 -9.62 -1.09
CA PRO A 204 -12.43 -8.36 -0.48
C PRO A 204 -10.90 -8.26 -0.44
N ALA A 205 -10.26 -8.09 -1.61
CA ALA A 205 -8.80 -8.12 -1.78
C ALA A 205 -8.09 -7.10 -0.88
N MET A 206 -8.72 -5.94 -0.62
CA MET A 206 -8.21 -4.94 0.33
C MET A 206 -8.16 -5.47 1.77
N LEU A 207 -9.11 -6.31 2.20
CA LEU A 207 -9.09 -6.92 3.54
C LEU A 207 -8.04 -8.04 3.63
N TYR A 208 -7.79 -8.77 2.55
CA TYR A 208 -6.68 -9.73 2.51
C TYR A 208 -5.35 -9.00 2.71
N GLU A 209 -5.14 -7.89 2.01
CA GLU A 209 -3.93 -7.07 2.16
C GLU A 209 -3.83 -6.45 3.56
N LEU A 210 -4.94 -6.00 4.16
CA LEU A 210 -4.97 -5.52 5.54
C LEU A 210 -4.47 -6.58 6.51
N VAL A 211 -5.06 -7.79 6.47
CA VAL A 211 -4.71 -8.87 7.39
C VAL A 211 -3.26 -9.29 7.22
N LEU A 212 -2.79 -9.45 5.98
CA LEU A 212 -1.42 -9.87 5.71
C LEU A 212 -0.39 -8.79 6.11
N ASN A 213 -0.66 -7.51 5.84
CA ASN A 213 0.19 -6.42 6.30
C ASN A 213 0.20 -6.31 7.83
N PHE A 214 -0.94 -6.54 8.49
CA PHE A 214 -1.00 -6.54 9.95
C PHE A 214 -0.22 -7.72 10.54
N ILE A 215 -0.31 -8.92 9.99
CA ILE A 215 0.51 -10.07 10.38
C ILE A 215 2.00 -9.77 10.17
N ALA A 216 2.37 -9.21 9.03
CA ALA A 216 3.75 -8.83 8.75
C ALA A 216 4.24 -7.73 9.72
N PHE A 217 3.39 -6.78 10.10
CA PHE A 217 3.68 -5.81 11.17
C PHE A 217 3.97 -6.52 12.50
N LEU A 218 3.13 -7.47 12.91
CA LEU A 218 3.35 -8.22 14.17
C LEU A 218 4.67 -9.00 14.13
N LEU A 219 5.00 -9.64 13.01
CA LEU A 219 6.27 -10.33 12.83
C LEU A 219 7.45 -9.36 12.93
N ILE A 220 7.39 -8.22 12.25
CA ILE A 220 8.45 -7.20 12.29
C ILE A 220 8.61 -6.66 13.71
N TRP A 221 7.52 -6.25 14.34
CA TRP A 221 7.55 -5.57 15.63
C TRP A 221 7.90 -6.47 16.81
N PHE A 222 7.35 -7.69 16.84
CA PHE A 222 7.51 -8.58 17.98
C PHE A 222 8.65 -9.59 17.82
N VAL A 223 9.08 -9.87 16.60
CA VAL A 223 10.11 -10.88 16.33
C VAL A 223 11.39 -10.23 15.80
N PHE A 224 11.30 -9.49 14.69
CA PHE A 224 12.49 -9.00 14.01
C PHE A 224 13.15 -7.81 14.73
N ILE A 225 12.39 -6.81 15.20
CA ILE A 225 12.95 -5.64 15.91
C ILE A 225 13.72 -6.02 17.19
N LYS A 226 13.39 -7.15 17.80
CA LYS A 226 14.09 -7.63 19.02
C LYS A 226 15.50 -8.17 18.75
N LYS A 227 15.81 -8.50 17.52
CA LYS A 227 17.10 -9.06 17.13
C LYS A 227 18.05 -7.96 16.69
N GLU A 228 19.33 -8.12 16.96
CA GLU A 228 20.37 -7.21 16.52
C GLU A 228 20.82 -7.57 15.11
N TYR A 229 20.32 -6.85 14.13
CA TYR A 229 20.76 -6.97 12.75
C TYR A 229 21.70 -5.85 12.36
N LYS A 230 22.52 -6.06 11.31
CA LYS A 230 23.21 -4.96 10.63
C LYS A 230 22.19 -3.96 10.06
N ARG A 231 22.61 -2.70 9.95
CA ARG A 231 21.75 -1.61 9.47
C ARG A 231 21.26 -1.87 8.05
N GLY A 232 19.98 -1.71 7.80
CA GLY A 232 19.33 -1.96 6.52
C GLY A 232 18.70 -3.36 6.37
N ILE A 233 19.06 -4.33 7.22
CA ILE A 233 18.49 -5.69 7.13
C ILE A 233 16.99 -5.68 7.32
N LEU A 234 16.46 -4.89 8.26
CA LEU A 234 15.02 -4.82 8.50
C LEU A 234 14.27 -4.22 7.30
N SER A 235 14.86 -3.22 6.64
CA SER A 235 14.33 -2.64 5.41
C SER A 235 14.30 -3.69 4.26
N MET A 236 15.33 -4.52 4.16
CA MET A 236 15.37 -5.59 3.15
C MET A 236 14.33 -6.69 3.44
N ILE A 237 14.15 -7.07 4.71
CA ILE A 237 13.10 -8.02 5.14
C ILE A 237 11.71 -7.45 4.76
N TYR A 238 11.48 -6.16 4.98
CA TYR A 238 10.23 -5.52 4.58
C TYR A 238 9.98 -5.65 3.07
N LEU A 239 10.98 -5.38 2.24
CA LEU A 239 10.84 -5.51 0.78
C LEU A 239 10.41 -6.93 0.37
N ILE A 240 11.00 -7.95 0.99
CA ILE A 240 10.66 -9.36 0.72
C ILE A 240 9.23 -9.65 1.17
N LEU A 241 8.88 -9.34 2.42
CA LEU A 241 7.56 -9.61 2.98
C LEU A 241 6.45 -8.91 2.18
N TYR A 242 6.62 -7.61 1.92
CA TYR A 242 5.63 -6.86 1.17
C TYR A 242 5.53 -7.33 -0.28
N GLY A 243 6.64 -7.67 -0.93
CA GLY A 243 6.64 -8.26 -2.27
C GLY A 243 5.83 -9.55 -2.33
N ILE A 244 6.00 -10.46 -1.36
CA ILE A 244 5.24 -11.72 -1.26
C ILE A 244 3.74 -11.42 -1.06
N ILE A 245 3.41 -10.55 -0.11
CA ILE A 245 2.02 -10.14 0.16
C ILE A 245 1.38 -9.57 -1.10
N ARG A 246 2.11 -8.71 -1.82
CA ARG A 246 1.59 -8.05 -3.02
C ARG A 246 1.33 -9.03 -4.16
N ILE A 247 2.19 -10.03 -4.37
CA ILE A 247 1.94 -11.11 -5.34
C ILE A 247 0.65 -11.84 -4.99
N PHE A 248 0.50 -12.26 -3.74
CA PHE A 248 -0.68 -12.99 -3.28
C PHE A 248 -1.96 -12.19 -3.49
N VAL A 249 -1.98 -10.93 -3.02
CA VAL A 249 -3.18 -10.08 -3.11
C VAL A 249 -3.53 -9.75 -4.58
N SER A 250 -2.52 -9.51 -5.42
CA SER A 250 -2.75 -9.21 -6.85
C SER A 250 -3.36 -10.37 -7.62
N ALA A 251 -3.21 -11.60 -7.16
CA ALA A 251 -3.90 -12.74 -7.75
C ALA A 251 -5.43 -12.56 -7.70
N PHE A 252 -5.94 -12.03 -6.58
CA PHE A 252 -7.38 -11.83 -6.35
C PHE A 252 -7.92 -10.53 -6.92
N ARG A 253 -7.08 -9.55 -7.27
CA ARG A 253 -7.55 -8.24 -7.75
C ARG A 253 -8.12 -8.32 -9.16
N ALA A 254 -9.29 -7.69 -9.35
CA ALA A 254 -9.93 -7.55 -10.66
C ALA A 254 -9.18 -6.55 -11.55
N GLU A 255 -8.82 -5.40 -10.97
CA GLU A 255 -8.11 -4.33 -11.65
C GLU A 255 -6.60 -4.39 -11.34
N ASP A 256 -5.79 -4.70 -12.34
CA ASP A 256 -4.34 -4.51 -12.30
C ASP A 256 -3.86 -4.05 -13.67
N LEU A 257 -2.91 -3.12 -13.66
CA LEU A 257 -2.26 -2.65 -14.89
C LEU A 257 -1.48 -3.81 -15.53
N LEU A 258 -1.73 -4.07 -16.79
CA LEU A 258 -1.00 -5.10 -17.55
C LEU A 258 0.13 -4.44 -18.37
N ILE A 259 1.31 -5.01 -18.29
CA ILE A 259 2.46 -4.65 -19.13
C ILE A 259 2.92 -5.92 -19.85
N TYR A 260 2.87 -5.93 -21.17
CA TYR A 260 3.17 -7.11 -22.01
C TYR A 260 2.41 -8.38 -21.56
N GLY A 261 1.18 -8.23 -21.11
CA GLY A 261 0.34 -9.35 -20.64
C GLY A 261 0.58 -9.80 -19.20
N PHE A 262 1.57 -9.23 -18.50
CA PHE A 262 1.83 -9.50 -17.08
C PHE A 262 1.23 -8.41 -16.19
N LYS A 263 0.67 -8.80 -15.05
CA LYS A 263 0.22 -7.83 -14.05
C LYS A 263 1.45 -7.06 -13.51
N MET A 264 1.44 -5.74 -13.65
CA MET A 264 2.54 -4.87 -13.19
C MET A 264 2.94 -5.12 -11.73
N PRO A 265 2.00 -5.34 -10.78
CA PRO A 265 2.37 -5.66 -9.41
C PRO A 265 3.25 -6.89 -9.26
N TYR A 266 3.14 -7.90 -10.12
CA TYR A 266 4.02 -9.07 -10.08
C TYR A 266 5.47 -8.71 -10.42
N ILE A 267 5.66 -7.89 -11.45
CA ILE A 267 7.00 -7.43 -11.89
C ILE A 267 7.65 -6.61 -10.76
N VAL A 268 6.92 -5.63 -10.23
CA VAL A 268 7.42 -4.78 -9.14
C VAL A 268 7.74 -5.59 -7.90
N SER A 269 6.87 -6.54 -7.53
CA SER A 269 7.08 -7.40 -6.37
C SER A 269 8.28 -8.34 -6.53
N ALA A 270 8.48 -8.90 -7.72
CA ALA A 270 9.66 -9.71 -8.00
C ALA A 270 10.95 -8.88 -7.84
N ILE A 271 10.98 -7.65 -8.37
CA ILE A 271 12.10 -6.72 -8.19
C ILE A 271 12.32 -6.44 -6.69
N MET A 272 11.26 -6.16 -5.93
CA MET A 272 11.38 -5.91 -4.48
C MET A 272 11.98 -7.11 -3.74
N ILE A 273 11.54 -8.33 -4.04
CA ILE A 273 12.05 -9.56 -3.43
C ILE A 273 13.52 -9.76 -3.78
N ILE A 274 13.88 -9.62 -5.06
CA ILE A 274 15.28 -9.74 -5.51
C ILE A 274 16.16 -8.70 -4.84
N CYS A 275 15.75 -7.42 -4.82
CA CYS A 275 16.47 -6.35 -4.15
C CYS A 275 16.62 -6.62 -2.64
N GLY A 276 15.59 -7.14 -2.00
CA GLY A 276 15.64 -7.52 -0.59
C GLY A 276 16.67 -8.62 -0.32
N ILE A 277 16.63 -9.71 -1.11
CA ILE A 277 17.58 -10.83 -0.97
C ILE A 277 19.02 -10.38 -1.24
N VAL A 278 19.25 -9.70 -2.36
CA VAL A 278 20.58 -9.19 -2.74
C VAL A 278 21.09 -8.20 -1.70
N GLY A 279 20.22 -7.31 -1.20
CA GLY A 279 20.54 -6.37 -0.15
C GLY A 279 21.00 -7.04 1.13
N ILE A 280 20.30 -8.10 1.57
CA ILE A 280 20.71 -8.89 2.75
C ILE A 280 22.10 -9.50 2.54
N VAL A 281 22.35 -10.10 1.38
CA VAL A 281 23.65 -10.73 1.07
C VAL A 281 24.77 -9.68 1.09
N ILE A 282 24.56 -8.52 0.46
CA ILE A 282 25.56 -7.45 0.40
C ILE A 282 25.84 -6.88 1.81
N ILE A 283 24.79 -6.60 2.59
CA ILE A 283 24.93 -6.05 3.95
C ILE A 283 25.68 -7.03 4.86
N ASN A 284 25.40 -8.33 4.76
CA ASN A 284 26.08 -9.34 5.58
C ASN A 284 27.54 -9.53 5.22
N LYS A 285 27.92 -9.34 3.95
CA LYS A 285 29.32 -9.41 3.51
C LYS A 285 30.17 -8.19 3.87
N ARG A 286 29.54 -7.03 4.14
CA ARG A 286 30.27 -5.84 4.58
C ARG A 286 30.79 -6.07 6.01
N THR A 287 32.10 -6.07 6.20
CA THR A 287 32.73 -5.85 7.50
C THR A 287 32.40 -4.40 7.92
N GLU A 288 31.87 -4.21 9.12
CA GLU A 288 31.52 -2.88 9.68
C GLU A 288 32.75 -2.00 9.86
#